data_cbba0f92085fbfcde520983e72d39ef8
#
_entry.id   cbba0f92085fbfcde520983e72d39ef8
#
_cell.length_a   1.000
_cell.length_b   1.000
_cell.length_c   1.000
_cell.angle_alpha   90.00
_cell.angle_beta   90.00
_cell.angle_gamma   90.00
#
_symmetry.space_group_name_H-M   'P 1'
#
loop_
_entity.id
_entity.type
_entity.pdbx_description
1 polymer ?
#
loop_
_entity_poly.entity_id
_entity_poly.type
_entity_poly.pdbx_seq_one_letter_code
_entity_poly.pdbx_strand_id
1 'polypeptide(L)'
;DLTGHEYAGLVAVPGSNSSFQDWFTVFRLRNGDAVAISWLDDMVANGSHFYPKNRAIVEAVGRDEVRFGLVNHYYNHQEVAKNGDDQRSANHAFAPGDDGGLMIIATASVLESSDDKDLASQFLAFLLSDAQQRYLTDTVFEYPLATGVAPAARLPERPADTVGAVDIDDMAAEFKRTIEIIEASGVLDQ
;
A
#
# COMPACT_ATOMS: atom_id res chain seq x y z
N ASP A 1 12.52 11.35 0.53
CA ASP A 1 13.95 11.07 0.35
C ASP A 1 14.27 10.27 -0.91
N LEU A 2 13.33 9.44 -1.45
CA LEU A 2 13.57 8.60 -2.64
C LEU A 2 13.75 9.38 -3.95
N THR A 3 13.56 10.69 -3.94
CA THR A 3 13.82 11.59 -5.07
C THR A 3 15.28 12.05 -5.14
N GLY A 4 16.11 11.68 -4.16
CA GLY A 4 17.53 12.01 -4.15
C GLY A 4 18.28 11.38 -5.33
N HIS A 5 19.30 12.08 -5.83
CA HIS A 5 20.11 11.61 -6.97
C HIS A 5 20.76 10.23 -6.74
N GLU A 6 21.04 9.88 -5.48
CA GLU A 6 21.57 8.56 -5.08
C GLU A 6 20.61 7.41 -5.35
N TYR A 7 19.33 7.70 -5.56
CA TYR A 7 18.27 6.72 -5.86
C TYR A 7 17.91 6.69 -7.36
N ALA A 8 18.60 7.45 -8.20
CA ALA A 8 18.30 7.56 -9.62
C ALA A 8 18.28 6.18 -10.31
N GLY A 9 17.15 5.85 -10.96
CA GLY A 9 16.93 4.58 -11.63
C GLY A 9 16.81 3.36 -10.71
N LEU A 10 16.75 3.55 -9.38
CA LEU A 10 16.74 2.45 -8.40
C LEU A 10 15.38 2.22 -7.73
N VAL A 11 14.39 3.05 -8.00
CA VAL A 11 13.08 3.03 -7.32
C VAL A 11 11.98 2.55 -8.26
N ALA A 12 11.11 1.70 -7.76
CA ALA A 12 9.89 1.25 -8.46
C ALA A 12 8.62 1.72 -7.73
N VAL A 13 7.63 2.20 -8.50
CA VAL A 13 6.39 2.80 -7.99
C VAL A 13 5.19 2.17 -8.70
N PRO A 14 4.11 1.78 -8.00
CA PRO A 14 2.93 1.19 -8.60
C PRO A 14 1.89 2.28 -8.97
N GLY A 15 2.22 3.20 -9.88
CA GLY A 15 1.48 4.44 -10.15
C GLY A 15 -0.02 4.30 -10.37
N SER A 16 -0.47 3.24 -11.04
CA SER A 16 -1.90 2.96 -11.29
C SER A 16 -2.58 2.10 -10.22
N ASN A 17 -1.86 1.67 -9.18
CA ASN A 17 -2.40 0.82 -8.13
C ASN A 17 -3.19 1.65 -7.10
N SER A 18 -4.37 1.15 -6.69
CA SER A 18 -5.25 1.86 -5.75
C SER A 18 -4.58 2.14 -4.41
N SER A 19 -3.80 1.21 -3.86
CA SER A 19 -3.12 1.44 -2.58
C SER A 19 -2.08 2.58 -2.67
N PHE A 20 -1.42 2.74 -3.81
CA PHE A 20 -0.53 3.86 -4.04
C PHE A 20 -1.32 5.18 -4.13
N GLN A 21 -2.46 5.16 -4.82
CA GLN A 21 -3.34 6.32 -4.95
C GLN A 21 -3.90 6.74 -3.59
N ASP A 22 -4.30 5.79 -2.74
CA ASP A 22 -4.72 6.05 -1.36
C ASP A 22 -3.58 6.66 -0.54
N TRP A 23 -2.39 6.06 -0.59
CA TRP A 23 -1.21 6.59 0.08
C TRP A 23 -0.86 8.00 -0.41
N PHE A 24 -0.87 8.22 -1.72
CA PHE A 24 -0.54 9.51 -2.30
C PHE A 24 -1.59 10.59 -1.98
N THR A 25 -2.87 10.20 -1.82
CA THR A 25 -3.91 11.10 -1.31
C THR A 25 -3.57 11.60 0.09
N VAL A 26 -3.20 10.70 0.99
CA VAL A 26 -2.79 11.06 2.36
C VAL A 26 -1.52 11.90 2.35
N PHE A 27 -0.54 11.54 1.54
CA PHE A 27 0.70 12.31 1.38
C PHE A 27 0.41 13.76 0.95
N ARG A 28 -0.51 13.97 -0.01
CA ARG A 28 -0.99 15.28 -0.43
C ARG A 28 -1.68 16.04 0.70
N LEU A 29 -2.63 15.41 1.38
CA LEU A 29 -3.38 16.02 2.48
C LEU A 29 -2.45 16.51 3.61
N ARG A 30 -1.38 15.78 3.88
CA ARG A 30 -0.41 16.14 4.92
C ARG A 30 0.59 17.21 4.50
N ASN A 31 1.04 17.17 3.25
CA ASN A 31 2.16 17.98 2.77
C ASN A 31 1.74 19.10 1.80
N GLY A 32 0.52 19.04 1.29
CA GLY A 32 -0.02 19.94 0.27
C GLY A 32 0.31 19.53 -1.16
N ASP A 33 -0.54 19.95 -2.11
CA ASP A 33 -0.44 19.61 -3.53
C ASP A 33 0.93 19.97 -4.14
N ALA A 34 1.48 21.12 -3.81
CA ALA A 34 2.74 21.58 -4.40
C ALA A 34 3.90 20.63 -4.07
N VAL A 35 3.98 20.16 -2.83
CA VAL A 35 5.01 19.20 -2.39
C VAL A 35 4.78 17.83 -3.05
N ALA A 36 3.54 17.38 -3.11
CA ALA A 36 3.21 16.10 -3.70
C ALA A 36 3.45 16.05 -5.22
N ILE A 37 3.10 17.10 -5.94
CA ILE A 37 3.38 17.25 -7.38
C ILE A 37 4.89 17.25 -7.61
N SER A 38 5.65 18.08 -6.87
CA SER A 38 7.11 18.11 -6.98
C SER A 38 7.72 16.74 -6.72
N TRP A 39 7.21 15.99 -5.73
CA TRP A 39 7.70 14.64 -5.44
C TRP A 39 7.47 13.68 -6.62
N LEU A 40 6.30 13.70 -7.28
CA LEU A 40 6.04 12.87 -8.46
C LEU A 40 6.94 13.27 -9.64
N ASP A 41 7.06 14.58 -9.91
CA ASP A 41 7.89 15.09 -10.99
C ASP A 41 9.37 14.68 -10.77
N ASP A 42 9.85 14.79 -9.53
CA ASP A 42 11.20 14.39 -9.16
C ASP A 42 11.40 12.87 -9.30
N MET A 43 10.40 12.04 -8.95
CA MET A 43 10.44 10.59 -9.16
C MET A 43 10.53 10.23 -10.65
N VAL A 44 9.77 10.92 -11.52
CA VAL A 44 9.85 10.76 -12.98
C VAL A 44 11.21 11.21 -13.49
N ALA A 45 11.67 12.41 -13.11
CA ALA A 45 12.95 12.96 -13.53
C ALA A 45 14.13 12.11 -13.07
N ASN A 46 14.01 11.45 -11.92
CA ASN A 46 15.02 10.55 -11.35
C ASN A 46 15.03 9.15 -12.01
N GLY A 47 14.19 8.93 -13.01
CA GLY A 47 14.14 7.67 -13.76
C GLY A 47 13.56 6.51 -12.97
N SER A 48 12.60 6.78 -12.08
CA SER A 48 11.89 5.71 -11.37
C SER A 48 11.13 4.81 -12.34
N HIS A 49 11.04 3.52 -12.01
CA HIS A 49 10.33 2.52 -12.80
C HIS A 49 8.88 2.43 -12.35
N PHE A 50 7.94 2.44 -13.31
CA PHE A 50 6.51 2.37 -12.99
C PHE A 50 5.93 1.01 -13.37
N TYR A 51 5.26 0.38 -12.41
CA TYR A 51 4.64 -0.93 -12.56
C TYR A 51 3.13 -0.85 -12.27
N PRO A 52 2.30 -1.64 -12.95
CA PRO A 52 0.86 -1.64 -12.67
C PRO A 52 0.49 -2.41 -11.39
N LYS A 53 1.41 -3.22 -10.85
CA LYS A 53 1.11 -4.14 -9.72
C LYS A 53 2.27 -4.22 -8.73
N ASN A 54 1.93 -4.20 -7.44
CA ASN A 54 2.88 -4.35 -6.34
C ASN A 54 3.73 -5.63 -6.43
N ARG A 55 3.13 -6.76 -6.80
CA ARG A 55 3.86 -8.04 -6.91
C ARG A 55 5.02 -7.96 -7.91
N ALA A 56 4.81 -7.35 -9.07
CA ALA A 56 5.87 -7.18 -10.07
C ALA A 56 7.05 -6.36 -9.53
N ILE A 57 6.78 -5.37 -8.67
CA ILE A 57 7.81 -4.59 -7.99
C ILE A 57 8.62 -5.46 -7.02
N VAL A 58 7.94 -6.25 -6.18
CA VAL A 58 8.65 -7.15 -5.23
C VAL A 58 9.51 -8.17 -5.96
N GLU A 59 9.02 -8.70 -7.08
CA GLU A 59 9.79 -9.60 -7.95
C GLU A 59 11.00 -8.90 -8.57
N ALA A 60 10.85 -7.65 -9.04
CA ALA A 60 11.95 -6.84 -9.59
C ALA A 60 13.03 -6.54 -8.54
N VAL A 61 12.62 -6.19 -7.30
CA VAL A 61 13.57 -6.04 -6.18
C VAL A 61 14.26 -7.37 -5.87
N GLY A 62 13.53 -8.47 -5.86
CA GLY A 62 14.09 -9.81 -5.62
C GLY A 62 15.15 -10.22 -6.66
N ARG A 63 15.00 -9.77 -7.91
CA ARG A 63 15.96 -9.99 -9.01
C ARG A 63 17.06 -8.93 -9.12
N ASP A 64 17.09 -7.96 -8.20
CA ASP A 64 18.07 -6.85 -8.20
C ASP A 64 17.96 -5.93 -9.45
N GLU A 65 16.79 -5.86 -10.07
CA GLU A 65 16.48 -4.95 -11.17
C GLU A 65 16.28 -3.51 -10.69
N VAL A 66 15.71 -3.37 -9.48
CA VAL A 66 15.60 -2.12 -8.71
C VAL A 66 15.99 -2.39 -7.26
N ARG A 67 16.32 -1.34 -6.52
CA ARG A 67 16.73 -1.47 -5.12
C ARG A 67 15.59 -1.21 -4.13
N PHE A 68 14.65 -0.38 -4.51
CA PHE A 68 13.55 0.06 -3.66
C PHE A 68 12.23 -0.08 -4.40
N GLY A 69 11.17 -0.44 -3.68
CA GLY A 69 9.83 -0.53 -4.23
C GLY A 69 8.79 -0.02 -3.23
N LEU A 70 7.89 0.84 -3.69
CA LEU A 70 6.75 1.26 -2.90
C LEU A 70 5.63 0.23 -3.06
N VAL A 71 5.37 -0.53 -2.01
CA VAL A 71 4.42 -1.66 -2.06
C VAL A 71 3.74 -1.85 -0.71
N ASN A 72 2.60 -2.52 -0.70
CA ASN A 72 2.03 -3.03 0.54
C ASN A 72 2.92 -4.15 1.10
N HIS A 73 3.16 -4.14 2.40
CA HIS A 73 4.08 -5.03 3.12
C HIS A 73 3.85 -6.53 2.85
N TYR A 74 2.60 -6.95 2.70
CA TYR A 74 2.23 -8.37 2.58
C TYR A 74 2.71 -9.01 1.27
N TYR A 75 2.89 -8.26 0.20
CA TYR A 75 3.43 -8.81 -1.05
C TYR A 75 4.83 -9.38 -0.88
N ASN A 76 5.69 -8.69 -0.13
CA ASN A 76 7.02 -9.21 0.17
C ASN A 76 6.95 -10.48 1.02
N HIS A 77 6.11 -10.52 2.06
CA HIS A 77 5.93 -11.72 2.87
C HIS A 77 5.42 -12.91 2.06
N GLN A 78 4.53 -12.68 1.07
CA GLN A 78 4.04 -13.71 0.16
C GLN A 78 5.16 -14.26 -0.73
N GLU A 79 5.99 -13.40 -1.32
CA GLU A 79 7.11 -13.84 -2.15
C GLU A 79 8.20 -14.55 -1.33
N VAL A 80 8.50 -14.09 -0.12
CA VAL A 80 9.39 -14.81 0.81
C VAL A 80 8.81 -16.17 1.20
N ALA A 81 7.50 -16.27 1.44
CA ALA A 81 6.86 -17.55 1.74
C ALA A 81 6.93 -18.55 0.58
N LYS A 82 6.89 -18.05 -0.66
CA LYS A 82 6.94 -18.86 -1.89
C LYS A 82 8.37 -19.26 -2.27
N ASN A 83 9.32 -18.34 -2.16
CA ASN A 83 10.67 -18.48 -2.72
C ASN A 83 11.74 -18.79 -1.65
N GLY A 84 11.41 -18.67 -0.35
CA GLY A 84 12.36 -18.89 0.74
C GLY A 84 13.56 -17.94 0.68
N ASP A 85 14.76 -18.48 0.88
CA ASP A 85 16.01 -17.72 0.92
C ASP A 85 16.42 -17.15 -0.46
N ASP A 86 15.78 -17.57 -1.54
CA ASP A 86 16.01 -17.02 -2.88
C ASP A 86 15.37 -15.62 -3.04
N GLN A 87 14.43 -15.25 -2.17
CA GLN A 87 13.84 -13.90 -2.16
C GLN A 87 14.74 -12.92 -1.39
N ARG A 88 15.38 -12.01 -2.12
CA ARG A 88 16.37 -11.07 -1.56
C ARG A 88 15.77 -9.75 -1.07
N SER A 89 14.46 -9.58 -1.14
CA SER A 89 13.79 -8.36 -0.68
C SER A 89 13.40 -8.45 0.79
N ALA A 90 13.35 -7.30 1.44
CA ALA A 90 12.89 -7.14 2.81
C ALA A 90 11.99 -5.91 2.95
N ASN A 91 11.01 -5.96 3.85
CA ASN A 91 10.23 -4.78 4.19
C ASN A 91 11.05 -3.79 5.03
N HIS A 92 10.97 -2.51 4.69
CA HIS A 92 11.52 -1.44 5.52
C HIS A 92 10.54 -1.10 6.64
N ALA A 93 11.04 -0.94 7.86
CA ALA A 93 10.26 -0.45 8.99
C ALA A 93 10.40 1.08 9.08
N PHE A 94 9.28 1.78 8.95
CA PHE A 94 9.25 3.24 9.01
C PHE A 94 9.25 3.73 10.47
N ALA A 95 9.82 4.90 10.69
CA ALA A 95 9.71 5.58 11.97
C ALA A 95 8.26 6.04 12.24
N PRO A 96 7.85 6.16 13.51
CA PRO A 96 6.55 6.73 13.83
C PRO A 96 6.37 8.12 13.20
N GLY A 97 5.24 8.33 12.52
CA GLY A 97 4.92 9.60 11.84
C GLY A 97 5.52 9.77 10.45
N ASP A 98 6.30 8.81 9.95
CA ASP A 98 6.80 8.80 8.57
C ASP A 98 5.65 8.55 7.58
N ASP A 99 5.66 9.30 6.46
CA ASP A 99 4.63 9.17 5.42
C ASP A 99 4.62 7.78 4.76
N GLY A 100 5.76 7.09 4.73
CA GLY A 100 5.84 5.72 4.22
C GLY A 100 5.15 4.67 5.10
N GLY A 101 4.89 5.00 6.36
CA GLY A 101 4.27 4.11 7.35
C GLY A 101 2.74 4.13 7.39
N LEU A 102 2.06 4.67 6.37
CA LEU A 102 0.60 4.72 6.34
C LEU A 102 -0.02 3.32 6.41
N MET A 103 -0.96 3.15 7.33
CA MET A 103 -1.78 1.95 7.43
C MET A 103 -2.99 2.07 6.50
N ILE A 104 -3.01 1.29 5.44
CA ILE A 104 -4.16 1.16 4.52
C ILE A 104 -4.99 -0.04 4.98
N ILE A 105 -6.29 0.17 5.15
CA ILE A 105 -7.26 -0.87 5.54
C ILE A 105 -8.09 -1.32 4.34
N ALA A 106 -8.28 -2.64 4.22
CA ALA A 106 -9.27 -3.19 3.30
C ALA A 106 -10.67 -2.98 3.88
N THR A 107 -11.58 -2.51 3.06
CA THR A 107 -12.97 -2.25 3.44
C THR A 107 -13.92 -3.08 2.59
N ALA A 108 -15.10 -3.38 3.15
CA ALA A 108 -16.18 -4.02 2.42
C ALA A 108 -17.53 -3.43 2.86
N SER A 109 -18.47 -3.30 1.91
CA SER A 109 -19.80 -2.75 2.16
C SER A 109 -20.87 -3.51 1.41
N VAL A 110 -22.10 -3.45 1.93
CA VAL A 110 -23.28 -3.95 1.22
C VAL A 110 -23.78 -2.85 0.30
N LEU A 111 -23.89 -3.14 -0.99
CA LEU A 111 -24.43 -2.19 -1.96
C LEU A 111 -25.93 -1.95 -1.72
N GLU A 112 -26.38 -0.71 -1.88
CA GLU A 112 -27.80 -0.36 -1.79
C GLU A 112 -28.66 -1.13 -2.80
N SER A 113 -28.11 -1.43 -3.97
CA SER A 113 -28.73 -2.19 -5.05
C SER A 113 -28.68 -3.71 -4.86
N SER A 114 -28.14 -4.22 -3.75
CA SER A 114 -28.10 -5.67 -3.49
C SER A 114 -29.52 -6.24 -3.30
N ASP A 115 -29.84 -7.31 -4.02
CA ASP A 115 -31.10 -8.04 -3.90
C ASP A 115 -31.19 -8.87 -2.62
N ASP A 116 -30.03 -9.24 -2.01
CA ASP A 116 -29.94 -10.03 -0.79
C ASP A 116 -28.98 -9.37 0.21
N LYS A 117 -29.45 -8.30 0.86
CA LYS A 117 -28.67 -7.55 1.85
C LYS A 117 -28.38 -8.38 3.12
N ASP A 118 -29.26 -9.31 3.46
CA ASP A 118 -29.08 -10.17 4.63
C ASP A 118 -27.95 -11.17 4.42
N LEU A 119 -27.89 -11.81 3.26
CA LEU A 119 -26.79 -12.71 2.91
C LEU A 119 -25.47 -11.95 2.78
N ALA A 120 -25.47 -10.78 2.16
CA ALA A 120 -24.31 -9.93 2.07
C ALA A 120 -23.77 -9.52 3.45
N SER A 121 -24.66 -9.16 4.38
CA SER A 121 -24.30 -8.84 5.77
C SER A 121 -23.73 -10.05 6.51
N GLN A 122 -24.30 -11.25 6.32
CA GLN A 122 -23.77 -12.49 6.89
C GLN A 122 -22.38 -12.80 6.34
N PHE A 123 -22.13 -12.55 5.05
CA PHE A 123 -20.81 -12.70 4.46
C PHE A 123 -19.77 -11.74 5.06
N LEU A 124 -20.14 -10.46 5.28
CA LEU A 124 -19.26 -9.51 5.98
C LEU A 124 -18.97 -9.99 7.42
N ALA A 125 -19.98 -10.46 8.14
CA ALA A 125 -19.78 -11.02 9.49
C ALA A 125 -18.85 -12.25 9.47
N PHE A 126 -18.95 -13.10 8.46
CA PHE A 126 -18.04 -14.23 8.25
C PHE A 126 -16.59 -13.74 8.02
N LEU A 127 -16.37 -12.75 7.16
CA LEU A 127 -15.03 -12.17 6.90
C LEU A 127 -14.38 -11.58 8.16
N LEU A 128 -15.20 -11.04 9.08
CA LEU A 128 -14.75 -10.47 10.35
C LEU A 128 -14.64 -11.51 11.48
N SER A 129 -14.99 -12.77 11.25
CA SER A 129 -14.86 -13.81 12.27
C SER A 129 -13.39 -14.10 12.61
N ASP A 130 -13.11 -14.49 13.84
CA ASP A 130 -11.76 -14.84 14.31
C ASP A 130 -11.09 -15.88 13.41
N ALA A 131 -11.85 -16.88 12.97
CA ALA A 131 -11.33 -17.95 12.10
C ALA A 131 -10.88 -17.37 10.74
N GLN A 132 -11.68 -16.48 10.14
CA GLN A 132 -11.36 -15.89 8.85
C GLN A 132 -10.24 -14.86 8.97
N GLN A 133 -10.24 -14.03 10.01
CA GLN A 133 -9.17 -13.09 10.27
C GLN A 133 -7.82 -13.82 10.52
N ARG A 134 -7.83 -14.95 11.23
CA ARG A 134 -6.65 -15.81 11.40
C ARG A 134 -6.19 -16.40 10.07
N TYR A 135 -7.09 -16.90 9.26
CA TYR A 135 -6.77 -17.41 7.93
C TYR A 135 -6.11 -16.33 7.06
N LEU A 136 -6.65 -15.10 7.06
CA LEU A 136 -6.10 -13.99 6.27
C LEU A 136 -4.69 -13.61 6.74
N THR A 137 -4.46 -13.48 8.05
CA THR A 137 -3.12 -13.13 8.52
C THR A 137 -2.10 -14.23 8.26
N ASP A 138 -2.47 -15.51 8.39
CA ASP A 138 -1.55 -16.64 8.20
C ASP A 138 -1.22 -16.92 6.72
N THR A 139 -2.14 -16.58 5.79
CA THR A 139 -2.00 -16.91 4.37
C THR A 139 -1.71 -15.71 3.47
N VAL A 140 -2.28 -14.54 3.80
CA VAL A 140 -2.13 -13.31 3.02
C VAL A 140 -1.12 -12.35 3.65
N PHE A 141 -0.83 -12.53 4.95
CA PHE A 141 0.08 -11.70 5.75
C PHE A 141 -0.42 -10.26 5.96
N GLU A 142 -1.72 -10.08 6.02
CA GLU A 142 -2.33 -8.84 6.48
C GLU A 142 -2.46 -8.83 8.00
N TYR A 143 -2.42 -7.64 8.60
CA TYR A 143 -2.69 -7.50 10.03
C TYR A 143 -4.18 -7.65 10.30
N PRO A 144 -4.59 -8.54 11.24
CA PRO A 144 -6.00 -8.68 11.59
C PRO A 144 -6.51 -7.41 12.30
N LEU A 145 -7.74 -7.01 12.00
CA LEU A 145 -8.43 -5.90 12.67
C LEU A 145 -9.38 -6.38 13.76
N ALA A 146 -9.76 -7.66 13.77
CA ALA A 146 -10.61 -8.24 14.80
C ALA A 146 -9.87 -8.29 16.16
N THR A 147 -10.53 -7.79 17.21
CA THR A 147 -9.99 -7.78 18.56
C THR A 147 -9.72 -9.21 19.04
N GLY A 148 -8.52 -9.48 19.55
CA GLY A 148 -8.14 -10.78 20.09
C GLY A 148 -7.55 -11.76 19.08
N VAL A 149 -7.48 -11.42 17.80
CA VAL A 149 -6.75 -12.21 16.79
C VAL A 149 -5.33 -11.68 16.69
N ALA A 150 -4.35 -12.52 17.03
CA ALA A 150 -2.94 -12.19 16.89
C ALA A 150 -2.52 -12.24 15.42
N PRO A 151 -1.60 -11.37 14.96
CA PRO A 151 -1.01 -11.47 13.62
C PRO A 151 -0.17 -12.74 13.45
N ALA A 152 0.04 -13.17 12.22
CA ALA A 152 0.91 -14.31 11.91
C ALA A 152 2.31 -14.11 12.53
N ALA A 153 2.92 -15.20 13.00
CA ALA A 153 4.18 -15.16 13.74
C ALA A 153 5.36 -14.54 12.97
N ARG A 154 5.28 -14.50 11.63
CA ARG A 154 6.32 -13.87 10.80
C ARG A 154 6.10 -12.36 10.57
N LEU A 155 4.93 -11.85 10.91
CA LEU A 155 4.70 -10.41 10.85
C LEU A 155 5.36 -9.76 12.07
N PRO A 156 6.07 -8.65 11.88
CA PRO A 156 6.54 -7.85 13.00
C PRO A 156 5.35 -7.31 13.79
N GLU A 157 5.60 -6.83 14.99
CA GLU A 157 4.58 -6.10 15.74
C GLU A 157 4.05 -4.95 14.88
N ARG A 158 2.72 -4.82 14.85
CA ARG A 158 2.10 -3.73 14.09
C ARG A 158 2.56 -2.39 14.67
N PRO A 159 3.16 -1.51 13.84
CA PRO A 159 3.54 -0.19 14.29
C PRO A 159 2.34 0.55 14.88
N ALA A 160 2.50 1.13 16.07
CA ALA A 160 1.49 2.01 16.62
C ALA A 160 1.46 3.29 15.79
N ASP A 161 0.28 3.65 15.28
CA ASP A 161 -0.07 4.88 14.54
C ASP A 161 1.14 5.59 13.89
N THR A 162 1.63 5.04 12.80
CA THR A 162 2.75 5.63 12.06
C THR A 162 2.35 6.91 11.34
N VAL A 163 1.05 7.05 11.01
CA VAL A 163 0.49 8.27 10.42
C VAL A 163 -0.75 8.63 11.22
N GLY A 164 -0.82 9.85 11.75
CA GLY A 164 -2.00 10.36 12.44
C GLY A 164 -3.25 10.16 11.56
N ALA A 165 -4.38 9.90 12.19
CA ALA A 165 -5.63 9.62 11.51
C ALA A 165 -5.95 10.69 10.46
N VAL A 166 -5.97 10.28 9.20
CA VAL A 166 -6.58 11.06 8.13
C VAL A 166 -8.04 10.63 8.05
N ASP A 167 -8.93 11.58 8.01
CA ASP A 167 -10.35 11.31 7.88
C ASP A 167 -10.63 10.62 6.54
N ILE A 168 -11.39 9.52 6.55
CA ILE A 168 -11.75 8.78 5.34
C ILE A 168 -12.62 9.65 4.42
N ASP A 169 -13.45 10.51 4.98
CA ASP A 169 -14.31 11.43 4.21
C ASP A 169 -13.45 12.48 3.49
N ASP A 170 -12.40 13.00 4.14
CA ASP A 170 -11.42 13.90 3.50
C ASP A 170 -10.66 13.19 2.37
N MET A 171 -10.24 11.94 2.59
CA MET A 171 -9.61 11.13 1.54
C MET A 171 -10.54 10.94 0.34
N ALA A 172 -11.81 10.58 0.58
CA ALA A 172 -12.79 10.36 -0.47
C ALA A 172 -13.07 11.65 -1.27
N ALA A 173 -13.17 12.79 -0.59
CA ALA A 173 -13.39 14.09 -1.23
C ALA A 173 -12.23 14.50 -2.14
N GLU A 174 -10.99 14.18 -1.75
CA GLU A 174 -9.77 14.57 -2.43
C GLU A 174 -9.23 13.54 -3.43
N PHE A 175 -9.81 12.34 -3.46
CA PHE A 175 -9.32 11.24 -4.30
C PHE A 175 -9.32 11.57 -5.81
N LYS A 176 -10.37 12.24 -6.29
CA LYS A 176 -10.42 12.68 -7.70
C LYS A 176 -9.24 13.58 -8.05
N ARG A 177 -8.90 14.53 -7.17
CA ARG A 177 -7.75 15.42 -7.36
C ARG A 177 -6.44 14.65 -7.37
N THR A 178 -6.31 13.61 -6.55
CA THR A 178 -5.17 12.68 -6.59
C THR A 178 -4.98 12.07 -7.98
N ILE A 179 -6.05 11.51 -8.54
CA ILE A 179 -5.99 10.88 -9.87
C ILE A 179 -5.57 11.88 -10.95
N GLU A 180 -6.16 13.08 -10.95
CA GLU A 180 -5.79 14.15 -11.90
C GLU A 180 -4.30 14.52 -11.83
N ILE A 181 -3.73 14.56 -10.63
CA ILE A 181 -2.29 14.85 -10.43
C ILE A 181 -1.42 13.71 -10.94
N ILE A 182 -1.77 12.45 -10.62
CA ILE A 182 -1.03 11.28 -11.08
C ILE A 182 -1.06 11.17 -12.61
N GLU A 183 -2.23 11.38 -13.23
CA GLU A 183 -2.37 11.39 -14.69
C GLU A 183 -1.54 12.50 -15.34
N ALA A 184 -1.52 13.70 -14.76
CA ALA A 184 -0.77 14.84 -15.30
C ALA A 184 0.76 14.70 -15.15
N SER A 185 1.25 13.88 -14.21
CA SER A 185 2.68 13.73 -13.94
C SER A 185 3.44 12.88 -14.98
N GLY A 186 2.75 12.16 -15.86
CA GLY A 186 3.35 11.22 -16.81
C GLY A 186 3.79 9.88 -16.19
N VAL A 187 3.49 9.64 -14.93
CA VAL A 187 3.76 8.36 -14.22
C VAL A 187 3.08 7.16 -14.89
N LEU A 188 1.94 7.39 -15.55
CA LEU A 188 1.18 6.32 -16.21
C LEU A 188 1.61 6.08 -17.67
N ASP A 189 2.47 6.92 -18.22
CA ASP A 189 2.92 6.88 -19.63
C ASP A 189 4.26 6.15 -19.80
N GLN A 190 4.83 5.60 -18.72
CA GLN A 190 6.15 4.97 -18.66
C GLN A 190 6.11 3.47 -18.95
#